data_59b6b5552b8579d583599a96540b1b29
#
_entry.id   59b6b5552b8579d583599a96540b1b29
#
_cell.length_a   1.000
_cell.length_b   1.000
_cell.length_c   1.000
_cell.angle_alpha   90.00
_cell.angle_beta   90.00
_cell.angle_gamma   90.00
#
_symmetry.space_group_name_H-M   'P 1'
#
loop_
_entity.id
_entity.type
_entity.pdbx_description
1 polymer ?
#
loop_
_entity_poly.entity_id
_entity_poly.type
_entity_poly.pdbx_seq_one_letter_code
_entity_poly.pdbx_strand_id
1 'polypeptide(L)'
;MSVMHGWKGSILRRIRNFSRMEKQIDYKNLVREIVTLTVAVFIIAAAVYFFLVPSHTSVSSISGLGIILTNFIPLPLSVITMVMNVVLLLIGFITCGKEFGTKTVYTSVALPFFLWIFERILPDIGSLTDSQELDVLCYVLVVSIGLSILFNMNASSGGLDIVAKIMNKYLHIEMGKAMSLAGMCVALSAALVYDKKTVVLSVLGTYFNGMVVDHFIFGQNLKRRVCIITQYEEELRQFIIHDLHSGATIYEAFGAYNMDKRHEIITIVDKNEYQKLMSYINKLDPKAFITVYTVADMRYQPKTIGAPAK
;
A
#
# COMPACT_ATOMS: atom_id res chain seq x y z
N MET A 1 15.85 -49.99 -24.42
CA MET A 1 14.95 -49.88 -23.26
C MET A 1 15.57 -49.19 -22.04
N SER A 2 16.86 -48.91 -22.00
CA SER A 2 17.60 -48.30 -20.85
C SER A 2 17.55 -46.77 -20.75
N VAL A 3 17.33 -46.05 -21.86
CA VAL A 3 17.40 -44.57 -21.89
C VAL A 3 16.15 -43.88 -21.31
N MET A 4 14.98 -44.55 -21.34
CA MET A 4 13.72 -43.96 -20.80
C MET A 4 13.62 -43.97 -19.26
N HIS A 5 14.39 -44.81 -18.56
CA HIS A 5 14.40 -44.83 -17.08
C HIS A 5 15.22 -43.70 -16.47
N GLY A 6 16.25 -43.20 -17.12
CA GLY A 6 17.08 -42.08 -16.67
C GLY A 6 16.33 -40.74 -16.71
N TRP A 7 15.46 -40.52 -17.71
CA TRP A 7 14.71 -39.29 -17.88
C TRP A 7 13.61 -39.11 -16.85
N LYS A 8 12.89 -40.17 -16.49
CA LYS A 8 11.87 -40.10 -15.43
C LYS A 8 12.46 -39.77 -14.06
N GLY A 9 13.64 -40.29 -13.75
CA GLY A 9 14.33 -39.99 -12.50
C GLY A 9 14.83 -38.54 -12.35
N SER A 10 15.29 -37.96 -13.47
CA SER A 10 15.75 -36.55 -13.50
C SER A 10 14.60 -35.54 -13.39
N ILE A 11 13.46 -35.84 -14.03
CA ILE A 11 12.25 -35.01 -13.98
C ILE A 11 11.63 -35.04 -12.57
N LEU A 12 11.51 -36.23 -11.98
CA LEU A 12 11.00 -36.38 -10.60
C LEU A 12 11.92 -35.74 -9.55
N ARG A 13 13.24 -35.75 -9.73
CA ARG A 13 14.18 -34.99 -8.89
C ARG A 13 14.01 -33.48 -9.07
N ARG A 14 13.83 -32.98 -10.30
CA ARG A 14 13.56 -31.56 -10.55
C ARG A 14 12.24 -31.12 -9.94
N ILE A 15 11.16 -31.88 -10.10
CA ILE A 15 9.85 -31.58 -9.51
C ILE A 15 9.93 -31.61 -7.99
N ARG A 16 10.64 -32.56 -7.38
CA ARG A 16 10.83 -32.65 -5.94
C ARG A 16 11.73 -31.56 -5.37
N ASN A 17 12.72 -31.12 -6.14
CA ASN A 17 13.56 -29.96 -5.76
C ASN A 17 12.79 -28.63 -5.94
N PHE A 18 11.93 -28.52 -6.96
CA PHE A 18 11.04 -27.36 -7.13
C PHE A 18 10.05 -27.26 -5.96
N SER A 19 9.41 -28.35 -5.57
CA SER A 19 8.48 -28.39 -4.41
C SER A 19 9.19 -28.23 -3.08
N ARG A 20 10.48 -28.52 -2.96
CA ARG A 20 11.29 -28.19 -1.76
C ARG A 20 11.75 -26.74 -1.74
N MET A 21 11.99 -26.12 -2.87
CA MET A 21 12.30 -24.67 -2.94
C MET A 21 11.07 -23.82 -2.65
N GLU A 22 9.86 -24.25 -3.05
CA GLU A 22 8.61 -23.58 -2.68
C GLU A 22 8.26 -23.72 -1.19
N LYS A 23 8.81 -24.70 -0.48
CA LYS A 23 8.54 -24.97 0.94
C LYS A 23 9.59 -24.42 1.91
N GLN A 24 10.66 -23.81 1.48
CA GLN A 24 11.41 -22.92 2.36
C GLN A 24 10.60 -21.63 2.48
N ILE A 25 9.68 -21.62 3.48
CA ILE A 25 9.14 -20.36 4.01
C ILE A 25 10.38 -19.54 4.31
N ASP A 26 10.58 -18.48 3.53
CA ASP A 26 11.69 -17.57 3.76
C ASP A 26 11.37 -16.82 5.07
N TYR A 27 11.78 -17.42 6.19
CA TYR A 27 11.53 -16.88 7.54
C TYR A 27 11.90 -15.41 7.65
N LYS A 28 12.91 -14.97 6.90
CA LYS A 28 13.33 -13.57 6.87
C LYS A 28 12.27 -12.68 6.25
N ASN A 29 11.65 -13.12 5.15
CA ASN A 29 10.57 -12.38 4.50
C ASN A 29 9.30 -12.40 5.35
N LEU A 30 8.96 -13.53 5.95
CA LEU A 30 7.81 -13.65 6.86
C LEU A 30 7.96 -12.73 8.09
N VAL A 31 9.12 -12.74 8.74
CA VAL A 31 9.39 -11.87 9.89
C VAL A 31 9.31 -10.39 9.47
N ARG A 32 9.90 -10.05 8.33
CA ARG A 32 9.82 -8.68 7.78
C ARG A 32 8.37 -8.27 7.53
N GLU A 33 7.56 -9.17 6.99
CA GLU A 33 6.13 -8.93 6.72
C GLU A 33 5.35 -8.69 8.01
N ILE A 34 5.51 -9.55 9.01
CA ILE A 34 4.85 -9.40 10.32
C ILE A 34 5.30 -8.10 11.01
N VAL A 35 6.58 -7.78 11.00
CA VAL A 35 7.09 -6.52 11.59
C VAL A 35 6.49 -5.31 10.90
N THR A 36 6.41 -5.32 9.57
CA THR A 36 5.81 -4.20 8.81
C THR A 36 4.33 -4.05 9.10
N LEU A 37 3.55 -5.15 9.17
CA LEU A 37 2.15 -5.14 9.57
C LEU A 37 1.98 -4.60 10.99
N THR A 38 2.82 -5.05 11.93
CA THR A 38 2.80 -4.60 13.32
C THR A 38 3.06 -3.09 13.44
N VAL A 39 4.07 -2.58 12.74
CA VAL A 39 4.38 -1.13 12.72
C VAL A 39 3.22 -0.34 12.12
N ALA A 40 2.63 -0.81 11.03
CA ALA A 40 1.50 -0.14 10.41
C ALA A 40 0.28 -0.08 11.36
N VAL A 41 -0.04 -1.18 12.03
CA VAL A 41 -1.14 -1.25 13.01
C VAL A 41 -0.83 -0.36 14.23
N PHE A 42 0.41 -0.31 14.69
CA PHE A 42 0.83 0.58 15.78
C PHE A 42 0.61 2.06 15.42
N ILE A 43 0.97 2.48 14.19
CA ILE A 43 0.72 3.83 13.68
C ILE A 43 -0.79 4.14 13.65
N ILE A 44 -1.60 3.19 13.17
CA ILE A 44 -3.06 3.34 13.14
C ILE A 44 -3.62 3.45 14.57
N ALA A 45 -3.19 2.59 15.48
CA ALA A 45 -3.62 2.62 16.87
C ALA A 45 -3.27 3.96 17.55
N ALA A 46 -2.05 4.47 17.30
CA ALA A 46 -1.63 5.78 17.80
C ALA A 46 -2.50 6.90 17.22
N ALA A 47 -2.78 6.89 15.91
CA ALA A 47 -3.66 7.88 15.29
C ALA A 47 -5.06 7.86 15.89
N VAL A 48 -5.62 6.66 16.09
CA VAL A 48 -6.95 6.49 16.70
C VAL A 48 -6.94 7.00 18.15
N TYR A 49 -5.98 6.56 18.96
CA TYR A 49 -5.95 6.88 20.39
C TYR A 49 -5.70 8.36 20.67
N PHE A 50 -4.71 8.95 20.00
CA PHE A 50 -4.27 10.32 20.31
C PHE A 50 -5.10 11.40 19.61
N PHE A 51 -5.77 11.08 18.49
CA PHE A 51 -6.46 12.09 17.69
C PHE A 51 -7.94 11.76 17.43
N LEU A 52 -8.29 10.53 17.03
CA LEU A 52 -9.68 10.22 16.70
C LEU A 52 -10.56 10.17 17.95
N VAL A 53 -10.11 9.50 19.01
CA VAL A 53 -10.88 9.37 20.26
C VAL A 53 -11.19 10.74 20.86
N PRO A 54 -10.22 11.66 21.04
CA PRO A 54 -10.49 12.98 21.58
C PRO A 54 -11.35 13.87 20.68
N SER A 55 -11.30 13.67 19.35
CA SER A 55 -12.11 14.45 18.40
C SER A 55 -13.61 14.15 18.44
N HIS A 56 -14.03 13.03 19.03
CA HIS A 56 -15.41 12.54 19.03
C HIS A 56 -16.06 12.47 17.64
N THR A 57 -15.28 12.29 16.59
CA THR A 57 -15.77 12.21 15.19
C THR A 57 -15.84 10.78 14.67
N SER A 58 -16.63 10.57 13.62
CA SER A 58 -16.84 9.25 13.00
C SER A 58 -16.12 9.12 11.64
N VAL A 59 -14.87 9.58 11.54
CA VAL A 59 -14.11 9.56 10.30
C VAL A 59 -13.83 8.11 9.89
N SER A 60 -14.44 7.65 8.78
CA SER A 60 -14.25 6.32 8.18
C SER A 60 -14.29 5.15 9.19
N SER A 61 -15.11 5.27 10.24
CA SER A 61 -15.12 4.33 11.37
C SER A 61 -16.35 3.44 11.36
N ILE A 62 -16.12 2.12 11.50
CA ILE A 62 -17.21 1.17 11.73
C ILE A 62 -17.85 1.37 13.10
N SER A 63 -17.09 1.88 14.07
CA SER A 63 -17.62 2.23 15.39
C SER A 63 -18.65 3.35 15.32
N GLY A 64 -18.49 4.31 14.41
CA GLY A 64 -19.48 5.34 14.12
C GLY A 64 -20.82 4.76 13.69
N LEU A 65 -20.80 3.79 12.79
CA LEU A 65 -22.01 3.05 12.40
C LEU A 65 -22.60 2.24 13.58
N GLY A 66 -21.70 1.66 14.40
CA GLY A 66 -22.11 0.94 15.61
C GLY A 66 -22.89 1.84 16.59
N ILE A 67 -22.42 3.07 16.86
CA ILE A 67 -23.11 4.03 17.73
C ILE A 67 -24.49 4.39 17.19
N ILE A 68 -24.63 4.56 15.88
CA ILE A 68 -25.93 4.82 15.28
C ILE A 68 -26.88 3.64 15.51
N LEU A 69 -26.38 2.42 15.33
CA LEU A 69 -27.17 1.21 15.53
C LEU A 69 -27.57 0.97 16.98
N THR A 70 -26.80 1.41 17.98
CA THR A 70 -27.18 1.29 19.39
C THR A 70 -28.47 2.08 19.74
N ASN A 71 -28.80 3.09 18.94
CA ASN A 71 -30.09 3.82 19.13
C ASN A 71 -31.30 3.02 18.64
N PHE A 72 -31.11 2.03 17.80
CA PHE A 72 -32.18 1.21 17.21
C PHE A 72 -32.20 -0.22 17.77
N ILE A 73 -31.06 -0.71 18.21
CA ILE A 73 -30.88 -2.09 18.70
C ILE A 73 -30.38 -2.02 20.15
N PRO A 74 -31.10 -2.61 21.13
CA PRO A 74 -30.74 -2.57 22.55
C PRO A 74 -29.59 -3.54 22.87
N LEU A 75 -28.46 -3.39 22.19
CA LEU A 75 -27.21 -4.14 22.41
C LEU A 75 -26.07 -3.19 22.73
N PRO A 76 -25.10 -3.59 23.56
CA PRO A 76 -23.90 -2.81 23.81
C PRO A 76 -23.12 -2.53 22.50
N LEU A 77 -22.53 -1.33 22.40
CA LEU A 77 -21.70 -0.91 21.24
C LEU A 77 -20.62 -1.95 20.89
N SER A 78 -19.95 -2.48 21.91
CA SER A 78 -18.90 -3.49 21.75
C SER A 78 -19.39 -4.77 21.04
N VAL A 79 -20.61 -5.20 21.34
CA VAL A 79 -21.21 -6.39 20.69
C VAL A 79 -21.54 -6.09 19.23
N ILE A 80 -22.17 -4.95 18.96
CA ILE A 80 -22.54 -4.54 17.58
C ILE A 80 -21.29 -4.39 16.72
N THR A 81 -20.27 -3.67 17.18
CA THR A 81 -19.02 -3.46 16.43
C THR A 81 -18.25 -4.76 16.23
N MET A 82 -18.22 -5.64 17.24
CA MET A 82 -17.60 -6.97 17.12
C MET A 82 -18.30 -7.82 16.06
N VAL A 83 -19.62 -7.89 16.09
CA VAL A 83 -20.41 -8.67 15.10
C VAL A 83 -20.17 -8.11 13.70
N MET A 84 -20.22 -6.78 13.52
CA MET A 84 -19.96 -6.15 12.22
C MET A 84 -18.55 -6.44 11.71
N ASN A 85 -17.54 -6.34 12.56
CA ASN A 85 -16.15 -6.63 12.21
C ASN A 85 -15.97 -8.10 11.80
N VAL A 86 -16.56 -9.05 12.54
CA VAL A 86 -16.50 -10.48 12.20
C VAL A 86 -17.19 -10.75 10.86
N VAL A 87 -18.38 -10.18 10.64
CA VAL A 87 -19.11 -10.33 9.36
C VAL A 87 -18.29 -9.77 8.21
N LEU A 88 -17.74 -8.55 8.34
CA LEU A 88 -16.89 -7.95 7.31
C LEU A 88 -15.62 -8.75 7.06
N LEU A 89 -15.00 -9.28 8.11
CA LEU A 89 -13.82 -10.13 7.99
C LEU A 89 -14.12 -11.42 7.22
N LEU A 90 -15.25 -12.08 7.51
CA LEU A 90 -15.69 -13.27 6.77
C LEU A 90 -15.95 -12.96 5.30
N ILE A 91 -16.67 -11.86 5.02
CA ILE A 91 -16.90 -11.40 3.65
C ILE A 91 -15.57 -11.09 2.95
N GLY A 92 -14.66 -10.38 3.60
CA GLY A 92 -13.33 -10.06 3.08
C GLY A 92 -12.50 -11.32 2.79
N PHE A 93 -12.55 -12.31 3.67
CA PHE A 93 -11.86 -13.59 3.47
C PHE A 93 -12.37 -14.33 2.23
N ILE A 94 -13.69 -14.38 2.04
CA ILE A 94 -14.32 -15.06 0.89
C ILE A 94 -14.06 -14.29 -0.41
N THR A 95 -14.17 -12.95 -0.37
CA THR A 95 -14.13 -12.12 -1.57
C THR A 95 -12.72 -11.75 -2.01
N CYS A 96 -11.83 -11.42 -1.06
CA CYS A 96 -10.47 -10.96 -1.35
C CYS A 96 -9.42 -12.07 -1.30
N GLY A 97 -9.77 -13.25 -0.77
CA GLY A 97 -8.94 -14.44 -0.75
C GLY A 97 -8.17 -14.64 0.55
N LYS A 98 -7.51 -15.83 0.65
CA LYS A 98 -6.89 -16.31 1.91
C LYS A 98 -5.74 -15.43 2.39
N GLU A 99 -4.91 -14.92 1.48
CA GLU A 99 -3.77 -14.07 1.86
C GLU A 99 -4.23 -12.78 2.53
N PHE A 100 -5.17 -12.08 1.91
CA PHE A 100 -5.79 -10.88 2.48
C PHE A 100 -6.45 -11.18 3.83
N GLY A 101 -7.24 -12.27 3.89
CA GLY A 101 -7.97 -12.65 5.10
C GLY A 101 -7.05 -12.96 6.28
N THR A 102 -5.98 -13.75 6.10
CA THR A 102 -5.06 -14.11 7.18
C THR A 102 -4.30 -12.91 7.73
N LYS A 103 -3.82 -12.03 6.87
CA LYS A 103 -3.17 -10.79 7.28
C LYS A 103 -4.13 -9.85 8.01
N THR A 104 -5.36 -9.76 7.51
CA THR A 104 -6.41 -8.92 8.13
C THR A 104 -6.87 -9.47 9.47
N VAL A 105 -6.96 -10.79 9.67
CA VAL A 105 -7.21 -11.38 11.00
C VAL A 105 -6.15 -10.94 12.00
N TYR A 106 -4.87 -11.02 11.62
CA TYR A 106 -3.78 -10.59 12.48
C TYR A 106 -3.90 -9.10 12.87
N THR A 107 -4.09 -8.22 11.89
CA THR A 107 -4.18 -6.77 12.12
C THR A 107 -5.42 -6.39 12.92
N SER A 108 -6.57 -7.07 12.69
CA SER A 108 -7.82 -6.85 13.43
C SER A 108 -7.73 -7.22 14.91
N VAL A 109 -6.83 -8.15 15.29
CA VAL A 109 -6.55 -8.51 16.68
C VAL A 109 -5.48 -7.58 17.27
N ALA A 110 -4.45 -7.23 16.48
CA ALA A 110 -3.35 -6.40 16.95
C ALA A 110 -3.80 -4.94 17.23
N LEU A 111 -4.76 -4.39 16.46
CA LEU A 111 -5.24 -3.02 16.66
C LEU A 111 -5.87 -2.80 18.04
N PRO A 112 -6.87 -3.57 18.48
CA PRO A 112 -7.42 -3.45 19.83
C PRO A 112 -6.39 -3.69 20.94
N PHE A 113 -5.42 -4.59 20.69
CA PHE A 113 -4.34 -4.87 21.64
C PHE A 113 -3.47 -3.62 21.88
N PHE A 114 -3.07 -2.91 20.82
CA PHE A 114 -2.32 -1.66 20.96
C PHE A 114 -3.15 -0.54 21.61
N LEU A 115 -4.44 -0.44 21.28
CA LEU A 115 -5.35 0.52 21.93
C LEU A 115 -5.44 0.25 23.42
N TRP A 116 -5.60 -1.03 23.83
CA TRP A 116 -5.61 -1.41 25.23
C TRP A 116 -4.29 -1.06 25.95
N ILE A 117 -3.14 -1.21 25.27
CA ILE A 117 -1.84 -0.79 25.82
C ILE A 117 -1.84 0.72 26.08
N PHE A 118 -2.28 1.52 25.09
CA PHE A 118 -2.32 2.98 25.24
C PHE A 118 -3.25 3.41 26.36
N GLU A 119 -4.44 2.83 26.48
CA GLU A 119 -5.39 3.09 27.57
C GLU A 119 -4.80 2.79 28.96
N ARG A 120 -3.94 1.78 29.06
CA ARG A 120 -3.30 1.40 30.33
C ARG A 120 -2.10 2.29 30.69
N ILE A 121 -1.29 2.67 29.70
CA ILE A 121 -0.07 3.46 29.93
C ILE A 121 -0.38 4.94 30.08
N LEU A 122 -1.34 5.44 29.34
CA LEU A 122 -1.68 6.85 29.23
C LEU A 122 -3.20 7.06 29.42
N PRO A 123 -3.76 6.73 30.59
CA PRO A 123 -5.18 6.93 30.82
C PRO A 123 -5.52 8.43 30.75
N ASP A 124 -6.71 8.75 30.24
CA ASP A 124 -7.31 10.08 30.22
C ASP A 124 -6.49 11.15 29.45
N ILE A 125 -5.85 10.80 28.36
CA ILE A 125 -5.30 11.80 27.44
C ILE A 125 -6.45 12.50 26.73
N GLY A 126 -6.64 13.77 27.04
CA GLY A 126 -7.50 14.66 26.27
C GLY A 126 -6.90 14.99 24.90
N SER A 127 -7.55 15.90 24.17
CA SER A 127 -7.02 16.39 22.89
C SER A 127 -5.60 16.94 23.04
N LEU A 128 -4.68 16.48 22.18
CA LEU A 128 -3.31 17.01 22.14
C LEU A 128 -3.22 18.38 21.47
N THR A 129 -4.24 18.76 20.69
CA THR A 129 -4.26 20.00 19.91
C THR A 129 -5.23 21.03 20.49
N ASP A 130 -6.03 20.67 21.47
CA ASP A 130 -7.12 21.45 22.03
C ASP A 130 -8.15 21.94 20.98
N SER A 131 -8.13 21.33 19.78
CA SER A 131 -9.03 21.67 18.68
C SER A 131 -9.50 20.41 17.96
N GLN A 132 -10.81 20.22 17.90
CA GLN A 132 -11.44 19.08 17.22
C GLN A 132 -11.03 19.00 15.74
N GLU A 133 -10.91 20.15 15.06
CA GLU A 133 -10.53 20.24 13.65
C GLU A 133 -9.08 19.80 13.42
N LEU A 134 -8.17 20.23 14.29
CA LEU A 134 -6.75 19.85 14.22
C LEU A 134 -6.57 18.38 14.56
N ASP A 135 -7.30 17.85 15.52
CA ASP A 135 -7.28 16.42 15.83
C ASP A 135 -7.71 15.58 14.62
N VAL A 136 -8.78 15.97 13.92
CA VAL A 136 -9.22 15.29 12.69
C VAL A 136 -8.15 15.37 11.60
N LEU A 137 -7.50 16.52 11.41
CA LEU A 137 -6.42 16.66 10.43
C LEU A 137 -5.22 15.78 10.76
N CYS A 138 -4.76 15.79 12.01
CA CYS A 138 -3.66 14.94 12.47
C CYS A 138 -4.01 13.46 12.33
N TYR A 139 -5.25 13.07 12.71
CA TYR A 139 -5.74 11.72 12.51
C TYR A 139 -5.64 11.29 11.05
N VAL A 140 -6.20 12.07 10.13
CA VAL A 140 -6.20 11.77 8.69
C VAL A 140 -4.79 11.57 8.16
N LEU A 141 -3.85 12.44 8.52
CA LEU A 141 -2.47 12.32 8.06
C LEU A 141 -1.79 11.07 8.61
N VAL A 142 -1.86 10.83 9.92
CA VAL A 142 -1.14 9.73 10.56
C VAL A 142 -1.77 8.37 10.21
N VAL A 143 -3.12 8.26 10.24
CA VAL A 143 -3.80 7.01 9.91
C VAL A 143 -3.59 6.60 8.45
N SER A 144 -3.54 7.58 7.53
CA SER A 144 -3.32 7.31 6.10
C SER A 144 -1.95 6.68 5.82
N ILE A 145 -0.92 7.02 6.60
CA ILE A 145 0.39 6.36 6.50
C ILE A 145 0.26 4.88 6.86
N GLY A 146 -0.35 4.56 8.00
CA GLY A 146 -0.55 3.18 8.43
C GLY A 146 -1.42 2.37 7.46
N LEU A 147 -2.54 2.94 7.02
CA LEU A 147 -3.45 2.31 6.06
C LEU A 147 -2.78 2.05 4.71
N SER A 148 -2.00 3.00 4.20
CA SER A 148 -1.29 2.82 2.92
C SER A 148 -0.29 1.65 2.98
N ILE A 149 0.39 1.45 4.11
CA ILE A 149 1.28 0.31 4.32
C ILE A 149 0.46 -0.99 4.32
N LEU A 150 -0.65 -1.05 5.06
CA LEU A 150 -1.51 -2.25 5.09
C LEU A 150 -2.04 -2.61 3.70
N PHE A 151 -2.56 -1.64 2.95
CA PHE A 151 -3.11 -1.89 1.62
C PHE A 151 -2.06 -2.35 0.61
N ASN A 152 -0.84 -1.79 0.65
CA ASN A 152 0.27 -2.25 -0.16
C ASN A 152 0.72 -3.67 0.19
N MET A 153 0.50 -4.10 1.44
CA MET A 153 0.76 -5.47 1.88
C MET A 153 -0.44 -6.41 1.68
N ASN A 154 -1.47 -5.96 1.00
CA ASN A 154 -2.73 -6.69 0.80
C ASN A 154 -3.39 -7.11 2.12
N ALA A 155 -3.43 -6.19 3.09
CA ALA A 155 -4.09 -6.33 4.39
C ALA A 155 -5.04 -5.15 4.65
N SER A 156 -5.85 -5.24 5.71
CA SER A 156 -6.79 -4.21 6.18
C SER A 156 -6.71 -4.08 7.68
N SER A 157 -7.16 -2.97 8.27
CA SER A 157 -7.26 -2.82 9.72
C SER A 157 -8.44 -3.59 10.34
N GLY A 158 -9.34 -4.12 9.50
CA GLY A 158 -10.50 -4.93 9.93
C GLY A 158 -11.83 -4.19 9.97
N GLY A 159 -11.86 -2.91 9.58
CA GLY A 159 -13.06 -2.08 9.59
C GLY A 159 -13.70 -1.87 8.22
N LEU A 160 -14.14 -0.62 7.96
CA LEU A 160 -14.71 -0.21 6.65
C LEU A 160 -13.74 -0.35 5.48
N ASP A 161 -12.47 -0.41 5.75
CA ASP A 161 -11.40 -0.66 4.77
C ASP A 161 -11.57 -2.02 4.06
N ILE A 162 -12.22 -3.01 4.70
CA ILE A 162 -12.60 -4.27 4.01
C ILE A 162 -13.63 -3.97 2.93
N VAL A 163 -14.63 -3.14 3.22
CA VAL A 163 -15.63 -2.72 2.23
C VAL A 163 -14.96 -1.98 1.09
N ALA A 164 -14.06 -1.04 1.39
CA ALA A 164 -13.29 -0.32 0.40
C ALA A 164 -12.44 -1.27 -0.47
N LYS A 165 -11.81 -2.27 0.13
CA LYS A 165 -11.03 -3.29 -0.62
C LYS A 165 -11.91 -4.12 -1.55
N ILE A 166 -13.11 -4.48 -1.13
CA ILE A 166 -14.09 -5.18 -1.97
C ILE A 166 -14.52 -4.29 -3.14
N MET A 167 -14.83 -3.02 -2.86
CA MET A 167 -15.19 -2.05 -3.91
C MET A 167 -14.04 -1.84 -4.90
N ASN A 168 -12.81 -1.69 -4.42
CA ASN A 168 -11.61 -1.60 -5.26
C ASN A 168 -11.48 -2.83 -6.17
N LYS A 169 -11.68 -4.04 -5.62
CA LYS A 169 -11.54 -5.30 -6.38
C LYS A 169 -12.61 -5.46 -7.47
N TYR A 170 -13.87 -5.14 -7.17
CA TYR A 170 -14.98 -5.43 -8.07
C TYR A 170 -15.40 -4.23 -8.93
N LEU A 171 -15.28 -3.02 -8.43
CA LEU A 171 -15.63 -1.79 -9.14
C LEU A 171 -14.42 -1.13 -9.82
N HIS A 172 -13.19 -1.64 -9.55
CA HIS A 172 -11.93 -1.12 -10.11
C HIS A 172 -11.72 0.38 -9.85
N ILE A 173 -12.24 0.89 -8.73
CA ILE A 173 -12.00 2.27 -8.26
C ILE A 173 -10.79 2.32 -7.34
N GLU A 174 -10.13 3.46 -7.27
CA GLU A 174 -8.98 3.66 -6.39
C GLU A 174 -9.33 3.42 -4.93
N MET A 175 -8.38 2.96 -4.14
CA MET A 175 -8.60 2.50 -2.77
C MET A 175 -9.12 3.61 -1.86
N GLY A 176 -8.57 4.82 -1.94
CA GLY A 176 -9.01 5.95 -1.14
C GLY A 176 -10.37 6.48 -1.57
N LYS A 177 -10.68 6.48 -2.89
CA LYS A 177 -12.03 6.80 -3.38
C LYS A 177 -13.07 5.80 -2.84
N ALA A 178 -12.71 4.51 -2.81
CA ALA A 178 -13.56 3.46 -2.24
C ALA A 178 -13.77 3.67 -0.74
N MET A 179 -12.71 4.05 0.00
CA MET A 179 -12.79 4.40 1.42
C MET A 179 -13.66 5.63 1.67
N SER A 180 -13.47 6.70 0.87
CA SER A 180 -14.30 7.89 0.96
C SER A 180 -15.77 7.57 0.73
N LEU A 181 -16.09 6.76 -0.28
CA LEU A 181 -17.46 6.40 -0.60
C LEU A 181 -18.12 5.55 0.50
N ALA A 182 -17.42 4.51 0.98
CA ALA A 182 -17.92 3.68 2.08
C ALA A 182 -18.05 4.47 3.39
N GLY A 183 -17.05 5.28 3.72
CA GLY A 183 -17.06 6.12 4.91
C GLY A 183 -18.05 7.27 4.85
N MET A 184 -18.36 7.81 3.66
CA MET A 184 -19.36 8.87 3.46
C MET A 184 -20.76 8.41 3.87
N CYS A 185 -21.12 7.18 3.55
CA CYS A 185 -22.41 6.61 3.97
C CYS A 185 -22.50 6.59 5.52
N VAL A 186 -21.42 6.25 6.21
CA VAL A 186 -21.38 6.25 7.68
C VAL A 186 -21.37 7.68 8.24
N ALA A 187 -20.55 8.57 7.65
CA ALA A 187 -20.48 9.96 8.10
C ALA A 187 -21.81 10.71 7.93
N LEU A 188 -22.56 10.44 6.86
CA LEU A 188 -23.90 11.01 6.67
C LEU A 188 -24.92 10.41 7.63
N SER A 189 -24.84 9.11 7.91
CA SER A 189 -25.74 8.48 8.91
C SER A 189 -25.50 8.99 10.34
N ALA A 190 -24.31 9.53 10.61
CA ALA A 190 -23.99 10.19 11.88
C ALA A 190 -24.86 11.44 12.15
N ALA A 191 -25.47 12.04 11.12
CA ALA A 191 -26.42 13.15 11.26
C ALA A 191 -27.68 12.81 12.10
N LEU A 192 -27.94 11.52 12.31
CA LEU A 192 -29.06 11.06 13.16
C LEU A 192 -28.74 11.16 14.66
N VAL A 193 -27.46 11.28 15.03
CA VAL A 193 -27.02 11.16 16.44
C VAL A 193 -26.16 12.35 16.89
N TYR A 194 -25.32 12.88 15.99
CA TYR A 194 -24.34 13.93 16.32
C TYR A 194 -24.81 15.32 15.93
N ASP A 195 -24.18 16.33 16.52
CA ASP A 195 -24.37 17.74 16.18
C ASP A 195 -23.84 18.05 14.75
N LYS A 196 -24.33 19.15 14.17
CA LYS A 196 -24.03 19.55 12.78
C LYS A 196 -22.51 19.72 12.54
N LYS A 197 -21.77 20.26 13.53
CA LYS A 197 -20.34 20.50 13.41
C LYS A 197 -19.57 19.16 13.28
N THR A 198 -19.86 18.21 14.15
CA THR A 198 -19.25 16.88 14.18
C THR A 198 -19.56 16.10 12.91
N VAL A 199 -20.78 16.21 12.36
CA VAL A 199 -21.16 15.59 11.09
C VAL A 199 -20.36 16.18 9.93
N VAL A 200 -20.25 17.50 9.84
CA VAL A 200 -19.47 18.17 8.78
C VAL A 200 -18.01 17.77 8.85
N LEU A 201 -17.43 17.76 10.06
CA LEU A 201 -16.03 17.32 10.27
C LEU A 201 -15.84 15.85 9.90
N SER A 202 -16.79 14.98 10.24
CA SER A 202 -16.74 13.56 9.88
C SER A 202 -16.79 13.35 8.36
N VAL A 203 -17.64 14.08 7.66
CA VAL A 203 -17.75 14.04 6.18
C VAL A 203 -16.47 14.55 5.52
N LEU A 204 -15.99 15.73 5.94
CA LEU A 204 -14.75 16.30 5.40
C LEU A 204 -13.53 15.42 5.73
N GLY A 205 -13.42 14.98 6.98
CA GLY A 205 -12.34 14.08 7.40
C GLY A 205 -12.32 12.78 6.62
N THR A 206 -13.48 12.18 6.37
CA THR A 206 -13.61 10.97 5.56
C THR A 206 -13.17 11.20 4.11
N TYR A 207 -13.57 12.31 3.51
CA TYR A 207 -13.16 12.67 2.15
C TYR A 207 -11.66 12.89 2.04
N PHE A 208 -11.09 13.70 2.93
CA PHE A 208 -9.64 13.94 2.98
C PHE A 208 -8.85 12.68 3.30
N ASN A 209 -9.34 11.82 4.20
CA ASN A 209 -8.68 10.54 4.49
C ASN A 209 -8.49 9.70 3.23
N GLY A 210 -9.52 9.55 2.40
CA GLY A 210 -9.39 8.83 1.14
C GLY A 210 -8.39 9.46 0.18
N MET A 211 -8.39 10.80 0.02
CA MET A 211 -7.41 11.49 -0.84
C MET A 211 -5.97 11.29 -0.36
N VAL A 212 -5.74 11.40 0.95
CA VAL A 212 -4.41 11.25 1.54
C VAL A 212 -3.94 9.80 1.47
N VAL A 213 -4.83 8.84 1.70
CA VAL A 213 -4.52 7.40 1.53
C VAL A 213 -4.09 7.10 0.09
N ASP A 214 -4.84 7.57 -0.92
CA ASP A 214 -4.47 7.37 -2.32
C ASP A 214 -3.11 8.01 -2.63
N HIS A 215 -2.86 9.21 -2.13
CA HIS A 215 -1.58 9.87 -2.31
C HIS A 215 -0.41 9.03 -1.75
N PHE A 216 -0.57 8.44 -0.56
CA PHE A 216 0.46 7.60 0.02
C PHE A 216 0.60 6.25 -0.67
N ILE A 217 -0.50 5.62 -1.11
CA ILE A 217 -0.45 4.36 -1.87
C ILE A 217 0.29 4.56 -3.19
N PHE A 218 -0.10 5.56 -3.96
CA PHE A 218 0.56 5.87 -5.24
C PHE A 218 2.00 6.33 -5.03
N GLY A 219 2.25 7.21 -4.05
CA GLY A 219 3.58 7.75 -3.77
C GLY A 219 4.65 6.71 -3.44
N GLN A 220 4.26 5.58 -2.84
CA GLN A 220 5.17 4.48 -2.53
C GLN A 220 5.55 3.64 -3.75
N ASN A 221 4.69 3.57 -4.76
CA ASN A 221 4.84 2.71 -5.94
C ASN A 221 5.26 3.48 -7.21
N LEU A 222 5.45 4.79 -7.12
CA LEU A 222 5.83 5.61 -8.27
C LEU A 222 7.20 5.18 -8.81
N LYS A 223 7.20 4.77 -10.07
CA LYS A 223 8.42 4.56 -10.86
C LYS A 223 8.66 5.74 -11.79
N ARG A 224 9.89 5.87 -12.25
CA ARG A 224 10.30 6.93 -13.17
C ARG A 224 10.80 6.31 -14.46
N ARG A 225 10.19 6.70 -15.58
CA ARG A 225 10.74 6.47 -16.91
C ARG A 225 11.73 7.58 -17.20
N VAL A 226 12.98 7.23 -17.34
CA VAL A 226 14.07 8.14 -17.63
C VAL A 226 14.50 7.91 -19.06
N CYS A 227 14.44 8.94 -19.88
CA CYS A 227 14.88 8.95 -21.28
C CYS A 227 16.17 9.77 -21.34
N ILE A 228 17.24 9.19 -21.85
CA ILE A 228 18.59 9.76 -21.78
C ILE A 228 19.22 9.75 -23.16
N ILE A 229 19.70 10.91 -23.62
CA ILE A 229 20.52 11.05 -24.81
C ILE A 229 21.91 11.53 -24.37
N THR A 230 22.92 10.70 -24.58
CA THR A 230 24.32 10.95 -24.18
C THR A 230 25.27 10.42 -25.24
N GLN A 231 26.53 10.89 -25.22
CA GLN A 231 27.61 10.35 -26.04
C GLN A 231 28.25 9.08 -25.44
N TYR A 232 27.99 8.82 -24.18
CA TYR A 232 28.55 7.69 -23.40
C TYR A 232 27.53 6.55 -23.25
N GLU A 233 27.01 6.07 -24.38
CA GLU A 233 25.90 5.09 -24.41
C GLU A 233 26.28 3.76 -23.79
N GLU A 234 27.48 3.25 -24.12
CA GLU A 234 27.89 1.92 -23.67
C GLU A 234 28.16 1.89 -22.17
N GLU A 235 28.84 2.91 -21.63
CA GLU A 235 29.10 3.05 -20.20
C GLU A 235 27.80 3.17 -19.42
N LEU A 236 26.86 3.95 -19.91
CA LEU A 236 25.56 4.13 -19.29
C LEU A 236 24.74 2.82 -19.35
N ARG A 237 24.77 2.12 -20.47
CA ARG A 237 24.11 0.82 -20.66
C ARG A 237 24.65 -0.22 -19.67
N GLN A 238 25.97 -0.30 -19.52
CA GLN A 238 26.62 -1.20 -18.57
C GLN A 238 26.21 -0.89 -17.12
N PHE A 239 26.21 0.39 -16.74
CA PHE A 239 25.79 0.81 -15.41
C PHE A 239 24.32 0.43 -15.13
N ILE A 240 23.40 0.67 -16.09
CA ILE A 240 21.97 0.32 -15.90
C ILE A 240 21.79 -1.19 -15.72
N ILE A 241 22.51 -2.01 -16.50
CA ILE A 241 22.34 -3.47 -16.50
C ILE A 241 23.04 -4.11 -15.28
N HIS A 242 24.27 -3.71 -14.99
CA HIS A 242 25.09 -4.41 -13.99
C HIS A 242 25.03 -3.80 -12.59
N ASP A 243 24.95 -2.48 -12.47
CA ASP A 243 24.92 -1.80 -11.17
C ASP A 243 23.50 -1.55 -10.65
N LEU A 244 22.58 -1.16 -11.54
CA LEU A 244 21.19 -0.96 -11.17
C LEU A 244 20.33 -2.23 -11.32
N HIS A 245 20.84 -3.24 -12.03
CA HIS A 245 20.09 -4.47 -12.36
C HIS A 245 18.74 -4.19 -13.04
N SER A 246 18.65 -3.06 -13.76
CA SER A 246 17.46 -2.59 -14.45
C SER A 246 17.53 -2.87 -15.95
N GLY A 247 16.37 -3.01 -16.58
CA GLY A 247 16.29 -3.12 -18.04
C GLY A 247 16.41 -1.75 -18.71
N ALA A 248 16.97 -1.73 -19.91
CA ALA A 248 16.97 -0.54 -20.76
C ALA A 248 16.51 -0.90 -22.19
N THR A 249 15.90 0.07 -22.86
CA THR A 249 15.57 0.00 -24.29
C THR A 249 16.23 1.16 -24.99
N ILE A 250 16.86 0.90 -26.13
CA ILE A 250 17.55 1.92 -26.92
C ILE A 250 16.73 2.15 -28.19
N TYR A 251 16.43 3.41 -28.47
CA TYR A 251 15.78 3.87 -29.70
C TYR A 251 16.74 4.70 -30.52
N GLU A 252 16.71 4.51 -31.84
CA GLU A 252 17.35 5.44 -32.77
C GLU A 252 16.50 6.70 -32.90
N ALA A 253 17.11 7.85 -32.74
CA ALA A 253 16.49 9.15 -32.86
C ALA A 253 17.35 10.05 -33.76
N PHE A 254 16.76 11.10 -34.32
CA PHE A 254 17.47 12.11 -35.12
C PHE A 254 17.34 13.45 -34.43
N GLY A 255 18.46 14.14 -34.26
CA GLY A 255 18.45 15.53 -33.79
C GLY A 255 17.81 16.43 -34.82
N ALA A 256 16.72 17.13 -34.44
CA ALA A 256 15.93 17.92 -35.39
C ALA A 256 16.70 19.08 -35.99
N TYR A 257 17.77 19.54 -35.39
CA TYR A 257 18.55 20.73 -35.87
C TYR A 257 19.50 20.33 -37.02
N ASN A 258 20.27 19.26 -36.87
CA ASN A 258 21.28 18.86 -37.86
C ASN A 258 20.99 17.48 -38.50
N MET A 259 19.87 16.83 -38.14
CA MET A 259 19.53 15.44 -38.53
C MET A 259 20.61 14.43 -38.13
N ASP A 260 21.39 14.72 -37.07
CA ASP A 260 22.39 13.80 -36.54
C ASP A 260 21.73 12.60 -35.92
N LYS A 261 22.27 11.42 -36.22
CA LYS A 261 21.81 10.17 -35.58
C LYS A 261 22.22 10.15 -34.12
N ARG A 262 21.26 9.88 -33.24
CA ARG A 262 21.43 9.76 -31.78
C ARG A 262 20.72 8.54 -31.27
N HIS A 263 21.11 8.06 -30.09
CA HIS A 263 20.40 7.01 -29.42
C HIS A 263 19.76 7.56 -28.13
N GLU A 264 18.50 7.23 -27.94
CA GLU A 264 17.76 7.51 -26.71
C GLU A 264 17.69 6.22 -25.88
N ILE A 265 18.30 6.23 -24.69
CA ILE A 265 18.25 5.12 -23.75
C ILE A 265 17.09 5.38 -22.80
N ILE A 266 16.14 4.45 -22.76
CA ILE A 266 14.98 4.51 -21.89
C ILE A 266 15.09 3.41 -20.84
N THR A 267 15.01 3.81 -19.57
CA THR A 267 14.95 2.88 -18.43
C THR A 267 13.83 3.27 -17.48
N ILE A 268 13.27 2.29 -16.76
CA ILE A 268 12.27 2.53 -15.72
C ILE A 268 12.87 2.10 -14.39
N VAL A 269 12.99 3.04 -13.49
CA VAL A 269 13.70 2.91 -12.21
C VAL A 269 12.82 3.33 -11.04
N ASP A 270 13.11 2.80 -9.84
CA ASP A 270 12.52 3.27 -8.61
C ASP A 270 13.18 4.57 -8.12
N LYS A 271 12.71 5.10 -6.98
CA LYS A 271 13.23 6.35 -6.41
C LYS A 271 14.71 6.27 -6.05
N ASN A 272 15.17 5.15 -5.52
CA ASN A 272 16.55 4.96 -5.06
C ASN A 272 17.49 4.73 -6.25
N GLU A 273 17.05 3.89 -7.20
CA GLU A 273 17.75 3.64 -8.47
C GLU A 273 17.88 4.93 -9.28
N TYR A 274 16.83 5.77 -9.30
CA TYR A 274 16.85 7.06 -9.96
C TYR A 274 17.92 7.99 -9.40
N GLN A 275 18.06 8.07 -8.07
CA GLN A 275 19.08 8.90 -7.45
C GLN A 275 20.51 8.42 -7.82
N LYS A 276 20.74 7.10 -7.82
CA LYS A 276 21.99 6.51 -8.26
C LYS A 276 22.28 6.80 -9.73
N LEU A 277 21.27 6.62 -10.59
CA LEU A 277 21.35 6.88 -12.02
C LEU A 277 21.73 8.34 -12.30
N MET A 278 21.02 9.30 -11.69
CA MET A 278 21.29 10.72 -11.85
C MET A 278 22.68 11.13 -11.34
N SER A 279 23.11 10.56 -10.20
CA SER A 279 24.45 10.79 -9.68
C SER A 279 25.55 10.27 -10.60
N TYR A 280 25.31 9.11 -11.24
CA TYR A 280 26.26 8.54 -12.20
C TYR A 280 26.31 9.37 -13.50
N ILE A 281 25.14 9.71 -14.08
CA ILE A 281 25.09 10.49 -15.32
C ILE A 281 25.71 11.87 -15.15
N ASN A 282 25.45 12.56 -14.05
CA ASN A 282 26.05 13.87 -13.78
C ASN A 282 27.57 13.86 -13.70
N LYS A 283 28.19 12.72 -13.35
CA LYS A 283 29.64 12.54 -13.37
C LYS A 283 30.16 12.13 -14.74
N LEU A 284 29.40 11.30 -15.47
CA LEU A 284 29.81 10.75 -16.77
C LEU A 284 29.64 11.79 -17.89
N ASP A 285 28.47 12.41 -17.94
CA ASP A 285 28.10 13.40 -18.96
C ASP A 285 27.21 14.50 -18.36
N PRO A 286 27.80 15.57 -17.83
CA PRO A 286 27.02 16.70 -17.30
C PRO A 286 26.14 17.41 -18.33
N LYS A 287 26.34 17.15 -19.63
CA LYS A 287 25.58 17.75 -20.74
C LYS A 287 24.56 16.80 -21.34
N ALA A 288 24.37 15.62 -20.77
CA ALA A 288 23.36 14.66 -21.22
C ALA A 288 21.98 15.31 -21.22
N PHE A 289 21.21 15.05 -22.27
CA PHE A 289 19.81 15.45 -22.31
C PHE A 289 18.95 14.40 -21.64
N ILE A 290 18.23 14.78 -20.59
CA ILE A 290 17.46 13.84 -19.76
C ILE A 290 16.03 14.35 -19.62
N THR A 291 15.06 13.47 -19.93
CA THR A 291 13.66 13.71 -19.62
C THR A 291 13.14 12.64 -18.67
N VAL A 292 12.31 13.03 -17.72
CA VAL A 292 11.80 12.14 -16.67
C VAL A 292 10.29 12.21 -16.63
N TYR A 293 9.65 11.05 -16.73
CA TYR A 293 8.21 10.89 -16.64
C TYR A 293 7.85 10.02 -15.43
N THR A 294 6.77 10.35 -14.75
CA THR A 294 6.22 9.50 -13.71
C THR A 294 5.40 8.38 -14.34
N VAL A 295 5.66 7.14 -13.93
CA VAL A 295 4.94 5.95 -14.38
C VAL A 295 4.00 5.53 -13.26
N ALA A 296 2.70 5.63 -13.52
CA ALA A 296 1.67 5.30 -12.53
C ALA A 296 1.51 3.79 -12.33
N ASP A 297 1.71 3.00 -13.39
CA ASP A 297 1.64 1.53 -13.33
C ASP A 297 2.62 0.91 -14.31
N MET A 298 3.19 -0.24 -13.91
CA MET A 298 4.11 -1.01 -14.74
C MET A 298 3.96 -2.50 -14.45
N ARG A 299 3.69 -3.28 -15.48
CA ARG A 299 3.72 -4.73 -15.39
C ARG A 299 5.07 -5.24 -15.92
N TYR A 300 5.89 -5.77 -15.03
CA TYR A 300 7.23 -6.25 -15.33
C TYR A 300 7.51 -7.56 -14.60
N GLN A 301 8.09 -8.53 -15.33
CA GLN A 301 8.69 -9.72 -14.73
C GLN A 301 10.21 -9.55 -14.74
N PRO A 302 10.89 -9.49 -13.58
CA PRO A 302 12.34 -9.38 -13.55
C PRO A 302 12.96 -10.57 -14.29
N LYS A 303 13.81 -10.29 -15.27
CA LYS A 303 14.63 -11.35 -15.88
C LYS A 303 15.68 -11.75 -14.84
N THR A 304 15.72 -13.01 -14.45
CA THR A 304 16.83 -13.58 -13.70
C THR A 304 18.08 -13.46 -14.57
N ILE A 305 19.05 -12.65 -14.12
CA ILE A 305 20.35 -12.51 -14.78
C ILE A 305 21.01 -13.90 -14.74
N GLY A 306 21.20 -14.53 -15.89
CA GLY A 306 21.80 -15.86 -16.02
C GLY A 306 21.00 -16.90 -16.81
N ALA A 307 19.78 -16.61 -17.32
CA ALA A 307 19.11 -17.48 -18.26
C ALA A 307 19.61 -17.16 -19.69
N PRO A 308 20.19 -18.12 -20.43
CA PRO A 308 20.55 -17.91 -21.83
C PRO A 308 19.29 -17.56 -22.62
N ALA A 309 19.40 -16.56 -23.49
CA ALA A 309 18.34 -16.21 -24.44
C ALA A 309 17.97 -17.47 -25.26
N LYS A 310 16.68 -17.82 -25.24
CA LYS A 310 16.12 -18.79 -26.15
C LYS A 310 15.80 -18.13 -27.48
#